data_b100d8b213068cab12b8af6050948ad9
#
_entry.id   b100d8b213068cab12b8af6050948ad9
#
_cell.length_a   1.000
_cell.length_b   1.000
_cell.length_c   1.000
_cell.angle_alpha   90.00
_cell.angle_beta   90.00
_cell.angle_gamma   90.00
#
_symmetry.space_group_name_H-M   'P 1'
#
loop_
_entity.id
_entity.type
_entity.pdbx_description
1 polymer ?
#
loop_
_entity_poly.entity_id
_entity_poly.type
_entity_poly.pdbx_seq_one_letter_code
_entity_poly.pdbx_strand_id
1 'polypeptide(L)'
;MKTSKGLVDYAKAQLGLPYWYGTFGLTATEALYKSKKKQYPQYYKWAGTPYDNFPSQYGKRVHDCVGLIKGYLWSDTPTSAPKYANGAPDVSANGMRTACKEKGNIDTMPDVPGTLVFMTGHVGVYIGGGYVIEARGHEYGVVKTELKKRPWKWWGKCPWVDYSDNAAATEDKAEDNQPKTVSVKCRKVRLKAGTWNVRKLPSADSTVIKTVKGNADINVADGFVYVPSLGGWVSEKALEG
;
A
#
# COMPACT_ATOMS: atom_id res chain seq x y z
N MET A 1 -17.82 8.83 -2.87
CA MET A 1 -16.68 9.78 -2.95
C MET A 1 -15.39 8.99 -2.77
N LYS A 2 -14.29 9.37 -3.41
CA LYS A 2 -12.98 8.73 -3.22
C LYS A 2 -12.31 9.31 -1.97
N THR A 3 -11.88 8.45 -1.03
CA THR A 3 -11.31 8.87 0.26
C THR A 3 -9.82 8.55 0.36
N SER A 4 -9.10 9.23 1.23
CA SER A 4 -7.68 8.98 1.48
C SER A 4 -7.45 7.59 2.06
N LYS A 5 -8.32 7.13 2.97
CA LYS A 5 -8.30 5.76 3.48
C LYS A 5 -8.49 4.75 2.34
N GLY A 6 -9.46 4.97 1.47
CA GLY A 6 -9.69 4.09 0.31
C GLY A 6 -8.51 4.05 -0.66
N LEU A 7 -7.80 5.17 -0.86
CA LEU A 7 -6.56 5.21 -1.66
C LEU A 7 -5.46 4.36 -1.02
N VAL A 8 -5.28 4.46 0.29
CA VAL A 8 -4.32 3.66 1.05
C VAL A 8 -4.65 2.17 0.96
N ASP A 9 -5.92 1.81 1.17
CA ASP A 9 -6.37 0.41 1.12
C ASP A 9 -6.21 -0.17 -0.30
N TYR A 10 -6.55 0.61 -1.33
CA TYR A 10 -6.30 0.22 -2.72
C TYR A 10 -4.81 -0.01 -2.99
N ALA A 11 -3.94 0.93 -2.61
CA ALA A 11 -2.51 0.79 -2.82
C ALA A 11 -1.93 -0.45 -2.10
N LYS A 12 -2.37 -0.72 -0.87
CA LYS A 12 -1.99 -1.94 -0.12
C LYS A 12 -2.41 -3.22 -0.85
N ALA A 13 -3.61 -3.23 -1.42
CA ALA A 13 -4.11 -4.38 -2.18
C ALA A 13 -3.35 -4.64 -3.49
N GLN A 14 -2.58 -3.66 -3.99
CA GLN A 14 -1.78 -3.82 -5.21
C GLN A 14 -0.33 -4.26 -4.93
N LEU A 15 0.10 -4.43 -3.67
CA LEU A 15 1.46 -4.84 -3.34
C LEU A 15 1.85 -6.16 -4.03
N GLY A 16 3.05 -6.20 -4.60
CA GLY A 16 3.59 -7.36 -5.32
C GLY A 16 3.10 -7.50 -6.77
N LEU A 17 2.21 -6.62 -7.24
CA LEU A 17 1.77 -6.64 -8.63
C LEU A 17 2.81 -6.01 -9.57
N PRO A 18 2.85 -6.45 -10.84
CA PRO A 18 3.84 -5.96 -11.80
C PRO A 18 3.65 -4.48 -12.15
N TYR A 19 4.75 -3.85 -12.53
CA TYR A 19 4.76 -2.52 -13.13
C TYR A 19 4.72 -2.61 -14.66
N TRP A 20 3.78 -1.90 -15.28
CA TRP A 20 3.74 -1.69 -16.72
C TRP A 20 3.57 -0.19 -17.02
N TYR A 21 4.51 0.39 -17.77
CA TYR A 21 4.46 1.80 -18.11
C TYR A 21 3.20 2.15 -18.93
N GLY A 22 2.53 3.25 -18.57
CA GLY A 22 1.30 3.70 -19.23
C GLY A 22 0.05 2.89 -18.89
N THR A 23 0.04 2.14 -17.76
CA THR A 23 -1.12 1.40 -17.28
C THR A 23 -1.61 1.88 -15.92
N PHE A 24 -2.88 1.65 -15.62
CA PHE A 24 -3.58 2.22 -14.47
C PHE A 24 -4.52 1.22 -13.79
N GLY A 25 -4.09 0.00 -13.57
CA GLY A 25 -4.91 -1.05 -12.97
C GLY A 25 -5.64 -1.91 -13.98
N LEU A 26 -5.18 -1.94 -15.22
CA LEU A 26 -5.67 -2.84 -16.26
C LEU A 26 -5.17 -4.27 -16.02
N THR A 27 -5.92 -5.24 -16.48
CA THR A 27 -5.44 -6.64 -16.52
C THR A 27 -4.42 -6.79 -17.65
N ALA A 28 -3.24 -7.32 -17.33
CA ALA A 28 -2.21 -7.62 -18.30
C ALA A 28 -2.68 -8.70 -19.28
N THR A 29 -2.63 -8.41 -20.57
CA THR A 29 -2.95 -9.31 -21.67
C THR A 29 -1.96 -9.13 -22.80
N GLU A 30 -1.88 -10.08 -23.70
CA GLU A 30 -1.06 -9.96 -24.91
C GLU A 30 -1.45 -8.74 -25.75
N ALA A 31 -2.77 -8.48 -25.88
CA ALA A 31 -3.28 -7.32 -26.61
C ALA A 31 -2.83 -6.00 -25.95
N LEU A 32 -2.93 -5.91 -24.62
CA LEU A 32 -2.44 -4.75 -23.88
C LEU A 32 -0.93 -4.58 -24.04
N TYR A 33 -0.15 -5.67 -23.95
CA TYR A 33 1.29 -5.64 -24.18
C TYR A 33 1.65 -5.09 -25.56
N LYS A 34 1.04 -5.63 -26.63
CA LYS A 34 1.28 -5.17 -28.00
C LYS A 34 0.92 -3.69 -28.17
N SER A 35 -0.19 -3.26 -27.59
CA SER A 35 -0.62 -1.85 -27.62
C SER A 35 0.39 -0.93 -26.91
N LYS A 36 0.79 -1.30 -25.69
CA LYS A 36 1.74 -0.48 -24.91
C LYS A 36 3.15 -0.50 -25.49
N LYS A 37 3.60 -1.63 -26.04
CA LYS A 37 4.88 -1.71 -26.75
C LYS A 37 4.89 -0.82 -27.99
N LYS A 38 3.79 -0.71 -28.73
CA LYS A 38 3.66 0.22 -29.86
C LYS A 38 3.70 1.67 -29.39
N GLN A 39 3.02 2.00 -28.29
CA GLN A 39 2.92 3.35 -27.76
C GLN A 39 4.20 3.83 -27.05
N TYR A 40 4.91 2.92 -26.37
CA TYR A 40 6.07 3.21 -25.51
C TYR A 40 7.19 2.19 -25.72
N PRO A 41 7.76 2.05 -26.93
CA PRO A 41 8.69 0.96 -27.26
C PRO A 41 9.92 0.90 -26.35
N GLN A 42 10.37 2.05 -25.82
CA GLN A 42 11.54 2.12 -24.94
C GLN A 42 11.33 1.44 -23.58
N TYR A 43 10.08 1.30 -23.11
CA TYR A 43 9.74 0.69 -21.83
C TYR A 43 9.33 -0.79 -21.92
N TYR A 44 9.18 -1.33 -23.15
CA TYR A 44 8.70 -2.69 -23.40
C TYR A 44 9.74 -3.53 -24.16
N LYS A 45 11.02 -3.25 -23.92
CA LYS A 45 12.12 -4.07 -24.43
C LYS A 45 12.33 -5.23 -23.48
N TRP A 46 12.38 -6.43 -24.00
CA TRP A 46 12.80 -7.60 -23.22
C TRP A 46 14.32 -7.58 -23.08
N ALA A 47 14.79 -7.45 -21.85
CA ALA A 47 16.22 -7.50 -21.52
C ALA A 47 16.65 -8.90 -20.98
N GLY A 48 15.77 -9.90 -21.04
CA GLY A 48 16.05 -11.25 -20.58
C GLY A 48 15.97 -11.46 -19.06
N THR A 49 15.47 -10.46 -18.34
CA THR A 49 15.31 -10.53 -16.89
C THR A 49 13.91 -11.08 -16.50
N PRO A 50 13.73 -11.66 -15.30
CA PRO A 50 12.43 -12.18 -14.85
C PRO A 50 11.33 -11.12 -14.84
N TYR A 51 11.64 -9.86 -14.55
CA TYR A 51 10.66 -8.78 -14.48
C TYR A 51 10.30 -8.20 -15.86
N ASP A 52 11.08 -8.43 -16.90
CA ASP A 52 10.77 -8.09 -18.29
C ASP A 52 10.06 -9.23 -19.03
N ASN A 53 9.79 -10.33 -18.36
CA ASN A 53 8.98 -11.43 -18.92
C ASN A 53 7.49 -11.06 -18.85
N PHE A 54 7.07 -10.15 -19.72
CA PHE A 54 5.69 -9.67 -19.79
C PHE A 54 4.63 -10.79 -19.94
N PRO A 55 4.85 -11.85 -20.74
CA PRO A 55 3.90 -12.96 -20.83
C PRO A 55 3.64 -13.66 -19.49
N SER A 56 4.63 -13.78 -18.61
CA SER A 56 4.46 -14.39 -17.28
C SER A 56 3.57 -13.58 -16.33
N GLN A 57 3.26 -12.36 -16.72
CA GLN A 57 2.46 -11.42 -15.94
C GLN A 57 1.01 -11.31 -16.41
N TYR A 58 0.65 -12.00 -17.52
CA TYR A 58 -0.72 -12.00 -18.03
C TYR A 58 -1.71 -12.50 -16.97
N GLY A 59 -2.90 -11.90 -16.96
CA GLY A 59 -3.92 -12.11 -15.93
C GLY A 59 -3.74 -11.27 -14.67
N LYS A 60 -2.55 -10.72 -14.40
CA LYS A 60 -2.31 -9.83 -13.25
C LYS A 60 -2.73 -8.40 -13.57
N ARG A 61 -3.12 -7.65 -12.54
CA ARG A 61 -3.34 -6.21 -12.65
C ARG A 61 -2.00 -5.49 -12.73
N VAL A 62 -1.89 -4.46 -13.57
CA VAL A 62 -0.64 -3.74 -13.82
C VAL A 62 -0.82 -2.22 -13.72
N HIS A 63 0.20 -1.55 -13.20
CA HIS A 63 0.20 -0.11 -12.94
C HIS A 63 1.55 0.50 -13.30
N ASP A 64 1.57 1.76 -13.75
CA ASP A 64 2.73 2.63 -13.57
C ASP A 64 2.58 3.46 -12.28
N CYS A 65 3.52 4.36 -12.02
CA CYS A 65 3.56 5.12 -10.78
C CYS A 65 2.30 5.98 -10.55
N VAL A 66 1.88 6.75 -11.55
CA VAL A 66 0.66 7.55 -11.46
C VAL A 66 -0.59 6.71 -11.71
N GLY A 67 -0.45 5.64 -12.46
CA GLY A 67 -1.50 4.66 -12.73
C GLY A 67 -1.97 3.91 -11.50
N LEU A 68 -1.13 3.77 -10.47
CA LEU A 68 -1.54 3.23 -9.18
C LEU A 68 -2.63 4.10 -8.53
N ILE A 69 -2.49 5.43 -8.59
CA ILE A 69 -3.47 6.37 -8.07
C ILE A 69 -4.69 6.45 -9.00
N LYS A 70 -4.47 6.54 -10.32
CA LYS A 70 -5.55 6.54 -11.31
C LYS A 70 -6.40 5.28 -11.25
N GLY A 71 -5.80 4.13 -11.01
CA GLY A 71 -6.50 2.86 -10.84
C GLY A 71 -7.54 2.93 -9.73
N TYR A 72 -7.21 3.57 -8.61
CA TYR A 72 -8.17 3.86 -7.55
C TYR A 72 -9.24 4.87 -7.98
N LEU A 73 -8.82 5.99 -8.56
CA LEU A 73 -9.73 7.08 -8.93
C LEU A 73 -10.76 6.66 -9.98
N TRP A 74 -10.34 5.88 -10.97
CA TRP A 74 -11.13 5.49 -12.13
C TRP A 74 -11.92 4.18 -11.98
N SER A 75 -11.71 3.43 -10.90
CA SER A 75 -12.46 2.22 -10.59
C SER A 75 -13.68 2.53 -9.73
N ASP A 76 -14.83 1.93 -10.03
CA ASP A 76 -16.04 2.11 -9.20
C ASP A 76 -15.84 1.45 -7.82
N THR A 77 -15.23 0.28 -7.80
CA THR A 77 -14.82 -0.46 -6.59
C THR A 77 -13.33 -0.79 -6.65
N PRO A 78 -12.66 -1.12 -5.53
CA PRO A 78 -11.23 -1.49 -5.52
C PRO A 78 -10.86 -2.65 -6.46
N THR A 79 -11.81 -3.52 -6.77
CA THR A 79 -11.62 -4.71 -7.61
C THR A 79 -12.12 -4.56 -9.03
N SER A 80 -12.97 -3.55 -9.33
CA SER A 80 -13.49 -3.34 -10.67
C SER A 80 -12.42 -2.86 -11.65
N ALA A 81 -12.64 -3.10 -12.94
CA ALA A 81 -11.80 -2.54 -13.99
C ALA A 81 -11.90 -1.01 -13.99
N PRO A 82 -10.78 -0.29 -14.10
CA PRO A 82 -10.81 1.17 -14.17
C PRO A 82 -11.44 1.65 -15.48
N LYS A 83 -12.28 2.67 -15.38
CA LYS A 83 -12.87 3.39 -16.51
C LYS A 83 -12.05 4.64 -16.79
N TYR A 84 -11.39 4.69 -17.94
CA TYR A 84 -10.48 5.77 -18.30
C TYR A 84 -11.07 7.17 -18.06
N ALA A 85 -10.33 8.00 -17.33
CA ALA A 85 -10.68 9.40 -16.97
C ALA A 85 -12.00 9.56 -16.18
N ASN A 86 -12.52 8.50 -15.56
CA ASN A 86 -13.75 8.56 -14.78
C ASN A 86 -13.53 9.33 -13.46
N GLY A 87 -14.09 10.54 -13.36
CA GLY A 87 -14.04 11.38 -12.14
C GLY A 87 -12.71 12.07 -11.85
N ALA A 88 -11.65 11.81 -12.62
CA ALA A 88 -10.37 12.51 -12.54
C ALA A 88 -9.67 12.52 -13.91
N PRO A 89 -8.99 13.61 -14.29
CA PRO A 89 -8.33 13.72 -15.59
C PRO A 89 -7.11 12.81 -15.70
N ASP A 90 -6.74 12.46 -16.92
CA ASP A 90 -5.49 11.76 -17.22
C ASP A 90 -4.31 12.73 -17.16
N VAL A 91 -3.55 12.67 -16.08
CA VAL A 91 -2.38 13.51 -15.85
C VAL A 91 -1.12 12.67 -15.60
N SER A 92 0.05 13.22 -15.91
CA SER A 92 1.32 12.63 -15.52
C SER A 92 1.56 12.79 -14.00
N ALA A 93 2.60 12.12 -13.45
CA ALA A 93 3.00 12.31 -12.05
C ALA A 93 3.30 13.78 -11.72
N ASN A 94 4.00 14.49 -12.62
CA ASN A 94 4.26 15.92 -12.46
C ASN A 94 2.97 16.75 -12.57
N GLY A 95 2.07 16.41 -13.50
CA GLY A 95 0.76 17.06 -13.65
C GLY A 95 -0.11 16.86 -12.40
N MET A 96 -0.09 15.65 -11.80
CA MET A 96 -0.80 15.38 -10.56
C MET A 96 -0.27 16.24 -9.40
N ARG A 97 1.07 16.39 -9.27
CA ARG A 97 1.68 17.31 -8.31
C ARG A 97 1.23 18.75 -8.52
N THR A 98 1.21 19.20 -9.78
CA THR A 98 0.76 20.56 -10.13
C THR A 98 -0.68 20.78 -9.71
N ALA A 99 -1.55 19.81 -9.94
CA ALA A 99 -2.98 19.87 -9.62
C ALA A 99 -3.27 19.89 -8.10
N CYS A 100 -2.37 19.37 -7.26
CA CYS A 100 -2.54 19.42 -5.79
C CYS A 100 -2.65 20.87 -5.32
N LYS A 101 -3.72 21.20 -4.58
CA LYS A 101 -3.91 22.52 -3.95
C LYS A 101 -3.07 22.64 -2.69
N GLU A 102 -3.16 21.65 -1.79
CA GLU A 102 -2.31 21.51 -0.61
C GLU A 102 -1.07 20.70 -0.98
N LYS A 103 0.09 21.33 -0.94
CA LYS A 103 1.38 20.73 -1.31
C LYS A 103 2.55 21.52 -0.72
N GLY A 104 3.70 20.86 -0.59
CA GLY A 104 4.92 21.50 -0.08
C GLY A 104 6.17 20.66 -0.36
N ASN A 105 7.29 21.11 0.22
CA ASN A 105 8.53 20.33 0.28
C ASN A 105 8.35 19.14 1.21
N ILE A 106 9.07 18.05 0.96
CA ILE A 106 8.91 16.80 1.71
C ILE A 106 9.10 16.97 3.22
N ASP A 107 9.99 17.87 3.65
CA ASP A 107 10.27 18.15 5.06
C ASP A 107 9.08 18.78 5.81
N THR A 108 8.11 19.32 5.08
CA THR A 108 6.88 19.92 5.65
C THR A 108 5.67 18.99 5.52
N MET A 109 5.88 17.72 5.15
CA MET A 109 4.78 16.80 4.90
C MET A 109 4.02 16.48 6.19
N PRO A 110 2.67 16.64 6.21
CA PRO A 110 1.87 16.21 7.34
C PRO A 110 1.83 14.67 7.41
N ASP A 111 1.76 14.12 8.62
CA ASP A 111 1.59 12.67 8.84
C ASP A 111 0.13 12.25 8.58
N VAL A 112 -0.32 12.40 7.35
CA VAL A 112 -1.69 12.10 6.90
C VAL A 112 -1.65 10.99 5.85
N PRO A 113 -2.12 9.77 6.15
CA PRO A 113 -2.19 8.68 5.19
C PRO A 113 -3.03 9.04 3.96
N GLY A 114 -2.58 8.62 2.78
CA GLY A 114 -3.17 8.99 1.49
C GLY A 114 -2.53 10.24 0.87
N THR A 115 -1.68 10.97 1.62
CA THR A 115 -0.84 12.04 1.03
C THR A 115 0.05 11.44 -0.06
N LEU A 116 0.13 12.13 -1.19
CA LEU A 116 1.02 11.74 -2.28
C LEU A 116 2.41 12.33 -2.05
N VAL A 117 3.44 11.53 -2.34
CA VAL A 117 4.84 11.97 -2.31
C VAL A 117 5.41 11.92 -3.72
N PHE A 118 6.23 12.92 -4.06
CA PHE A 118 6.70 13.12 -5.43
C PHE A 118 8.22 13.28 -5.52
N MET A 119 8.76 12.77 -6.59
CA MET A 119 10.03 13.19 -7.19
C MET A 119 9.81 13.45 -8.68
N THR A 120 10.78 13.98 -9.39
CA THR A 120 10.62 14.29 -10.81
C THR A 120 10.19 13.05 -11.59
N GLY A 121 9.00 13.11 -12.21
CA GLY A 121 8.46 12.03 -13.03
C GLY A 121 7.93 10.82 -12.25
N HIS A 122 7.83 10.89 -10.92
CA HIS A 122 7.41 9.76 -10.09
C HIS A 122 6.54 10.18 -8.92
N VAL A 123 5.65 9.27 -8.48
CA VAL A 123 4.73 9.49 -7.36
C VAL A 123 4.51 8.20 -6.57
N GLY A 124 4.30 8.35 -5.27
CA GLY A 124 3.90 7.28 -4.35
C GLY A 124 2.77 7.73 -3.42
N VAL A 125 2.16 6.79 -2.73
CA VAL A 125 1.10 7.00 -1.75
C VAL A 125 1.67 6.78 -0.35
N TYR A 126 1.70 7.81 0.46
CA TYR A 126 2.07 7.70 1.87
C TYR A 126 0.98 6.95 2.65
N ILE A 127 1.35 5.95 3.42
CA ILE A 127 0.42 5.07 4.12
C ILE A 127 0.48 5.19 5.64
N GLY A 128 1.15 6.23 6.14
CA GLY A 128 1.41 6.44 7.57
C GLY A 128 2.67 5.73 8.07
N GLY A 129 3.11 6.09 9.27
CA GLY A 129 4.22 5.44 9.97
C GLY A 129 5.57 5.51 9.23
N GLY A 130 5.77 6.48 8.35
CA GLY A 130 7.00 6.65 7.57
C GLY A 130 7.13 5.73 6.37
N TYR A 131 6.03 5.17 5.85
CA TYR A 131 6.02 4.26 4.70
C TYR A 131 5.24 4.80 3.51
N VAL A 132 5.69 4.42 2.32
CA VAL A 132 5.09 4.76 1.02
C VAL A 132 4.84 3.48 0.23
N ILE A 133 3.73 3.41 -0.50
CA ILE A 133 3.52 2.41 -1.55
C ILE A 133 3.67 3.10 -2.90
N GLU A 134 4.51 2.53 -3.76
CA GLU A 134 4.83 3.07 -5.08
C GLU A 134 4.91 1.95 -6.13
N ALA A 135 4.42 2.19 -7.34
CA ALA A 135 4.75 1.35 -8.49
C ALA A 135 6.09 1.85 -9.05
N ARG A 136 7.19 1.12 -8.67
CA ARG A 136 8.55 1.64 -8.70
C ARG A 136 9.29 1.43 -10.03
N GLY A 137 8.78 0.59 -10.88
CA GLY A 137 9.40 0.21 -12.15
C GLY A 137 9.32 -1.29 -12.37
N HIS A 138 9.71 -1.76 -13.56
CA HIS A 138 9.59 -3.17 -13.95
C HIS A 138 10.29 -4.13 -12.97
N GLU A 139 11.47 -3.76 -12.49
CA GLU A 139 12.28 -4.55 -11.56
C GLU A 139 11.61 -4.77 -10.20
N TYR A 140 10.80 -3.82 -9.77
CA TYR A 140 10.27 -3.81 -8.41
C TYR A 140 8.75 -4.09 -8.35
N GLY A 141 8.00 -3.72 -9.38
CA GLY A 141 6.53 -3.73 -9.32
C GLY A 141 5.99 -2.71 -8.33
N VAL A 142 4.87 -3.05 -7.68
CA VAL A 142 4.27 -2.26 -6.61
C VAL A 142 4.86 -2.70 -5.28
N VAL A 143 5.56 -1.79 -4.61
CA VAL A 143 6.33 -2.08 -3.39
C VAL A 143 6.03 -1.08 -2.26
N LYS A 144 6.24 -1.54 -1.02
CA LYS A 144 6.30 -0.68 0.17
C LYS A 144 7.75 -0.27 0.42
N THR A 145 8.00 1.03 0.53
CA THR A 145 9.32 1.61 0.79
C THR A 145 9.26 2.52 2.02
N GLU A 146 10.40 2.71 2.69
CA GLU A 146 10.52 3.70 3.73
C GLU A 146 10.62 5.10 3.11
N LEU A 147 9.84 6.05 3.61
CA LEU A 147 9.83 7.43 3.13
C LEU A 147 11.25 8.03 3.12
N LYS A 148 11.99 7.84 4.22
CA LYS A 148 13.35 8.39 4.39
C LYS A 148 14.42 7.72 3.51
N LYS A 149 14.16 6.53 2.98
CA LYS A 149 15.11 5.78 2.11
C LYS A 149 14.91 6.07 0.62
N ARG A 150 13.99 6.97 0.28
CA ARG A 150 13.72 7.35 -1.11
C ARG A 150 13.91 8.87 -1.26
N PRO A 151 14.40 9.36 -2.40
CA PRO A 151 14.71 10.77 -2.62
C PRO A 151 13.45 11.59 -2.96
N TRP A 152 12.40 11.44 -2.16
CA TRP A 152 11.20 12.25 -2.28
C TRP A 152 11.55 13.72 -2.08
N LYS A 153 10.94 14.59 -2.87
CA LYS A 153 11.22 16.05 -2.83
C LYS A 153 10.01 16.85 -2.40
N TRP A 154 8.81 16.37 -2.73
CA TRP A 154 7.59 17.10 -2.49
C TRP A 154 6.48 16.16 -2.01
N TRP A 155 5.48 16.76 -1.42
CA TRP A 155 4.22 16.13 -1.08
C TRP A 155 3.04 16.93 -1.61
N GLY A 156 1.84 16.31 -1.67
CA GLY A 156 0.59 16.99 -1.98
C GLY A 156 -0.62 16.10 -1.71
N LYS A 157 -1.75 16.73 -1.38
CA LYS A 157 -3.03 16.05 -1.29
C LYS A 157 -3.66 15.94 -2.67
N CYS A 158 -4.05 14.72 -3.05
CA CYS A 158 -4.71 14.47 -4.33
C CYS A 158 -6.04 15.25 -4.40
N PRO A 159 -6.27 16.11 -5.43
CA PRO A 159 -7.44 16.97 -5.46
C PRO A 159 -8.76 16.22 -5.72
N TRP A 160 -8.70 14.95 -6.10
CA TRP A 160 -9.86 14.07 -6.37
C TRP A 160 -10.09 13.05 -5.24
N VAL A 161 -9.48 13.28 -4.09
CA VAL A 161 -9.58 12.43 -2.89
C VAL A 161 -10.00 13.29 -1.71
N ASP A 162 -10.99 12.82 -0.97
CA ASP A 162 -11.41 13.41 0.28
C ASP A 162 -10.49 12.97 1.41
N TYR A 163 -10.04 13.92 2.22
CA TYR A 163 -9.18 13.70 3.38
C TYR A 163 -9.90 13.98 4.70
N SER A 164 -11.20 14.20 4.69
CA SER A 164 -11.99 14.48 5.91
C SER A 164 -11.93 13.34 6.92
N ASP A 165 -11.82 12.10 6.46
CA ASP A 165 -11.65 10.92 7.33
C ASP A 165 -10.39 11.00 8.22
N ASN A 166 -9.41 11.83 7.83
CA ASN A 166 -8.20 12.07 8.63
C ASN A 166 -8.33 13.30 9.53
N ALA A 167 -9.29 14.20 9.29
CA ALA A 167 -9.52 15.37 10.14
C ALA A 167 -10.02 14.97 11.53
N ALA A 168 -10.85 13.94 11.61
CA ALA A 168 -11.29 13.37 12.89
C ALA A 168 -10.14 12.76 13.71
N ALA A 169 -9.02 12.38 13.06
CA ALA A 169 -7.81 11.88 13.72
C ALA A 169 -6.85 13.02 14.17
N THR A 170 -7.06 14.26 13.68
CA THR A 170 -6.20 15.42 14.01
C THR A 170 -6.79 16.33 15.08
N GLU A 171 -8.11 16.33 15.28
CA GLU A 171 -8.74 17.08 16.37
C GLU A 171 -8.52 16.45 17.75
N ASP A 172 -8.16 15.15 17.81
CA ASP A 172 -7.79 14.46 19.05
C ASP A 172 -6.29 14.63 19.45
N LYS A 173 -5.50 15.48 18.75
CA LYS A 173 -4.06 15.66 19.03
C LYS A 173 -3.70 16.98 19.72
N ALA A 174 -4.66 17.75 20.20
CA ALA A 174 -4.41 18.98 20.95
C ALA A 174 -4.90 18.87 22.40
N GLU A 175 -4.55 17.82 23.10
CA GLU A 175 -4.40 17.77 24.54
C GLU A 175 -4.07 16.34 24.97
N ASP A 176 -3.01 16.28 25.78
CA ASP A 176 -2.58 15.12 26.56
C ASP A 176 -1.61 14.12 25.88
N ASN A 177 -0.35 14.26 26.31
CA ASN A 177 0.79 13.40 26.03
C ASN A 177 0.71 12.08 26.83
N GLN A 178 -0.45 11.39 26.79
CA GLN A 178 -0.60 10.00 27.22
C GLN A 178 -1.13 9.16 26.07
N PRO A 179 -0.59 7.93 25.84
CA PRO A 179 -1.14 7.04 24.82
C PRO A 179 -2.59 6.71 25.22
N LYS A 180 -3.56 7.33 24.53
CA LYS A 180 -4.96 6.89 24.61
C LYS A 180 -5.01 5.45 24.10
N THR A 181 -5.04 4.51 25.02
CA THR A 181 -5.41 3.14 24.79
C THR A 181 -6.78 3.12 24.13
N VAL A 182 -6.81 2.84 22.82
CA VAL A 182 -8.02 2.34 22.19
C VAL A 182 -8.36 1.07 22.98
N SER A 183 -9.50 1.09 23.68
CA SER A 183 -10.02 -0.08 24.39
C SER A 183 -10.48 -1.11 23.35
N VAL A 184 -9.54 -1.74 22.67
CA VAL A 184 -9.79 -3.05 22.10
C VAL A 184 -10.00 -3.92 23.32
N LYS A 185 -11.17 -4.56 23.48
CA LYS A 185 -11.41 -5.57 24.51
C LYS A 185 -10.40 -6.70 24.28
N CYS A 186 -9.19 -6.51 24.76
CA CYS A 186 -8.15 -7.53 24.71
C CYS A 186 -8.47 -8.56 25.77
N ARG A 187 -8.88 -9.73 25.35
CA ARG A 187 -8.95 -10.89 26.24
C ARG A 187 -7.50 -11.37 26.46
N LYS A 188 -7.02 -11.33 27.70
CA LYS A 188 -5.75 -11.98 28.07
C LYS A 188 -5.93 -13.49 27.94
N VAL A 189 -5.08 -14.14 27.21
CA VAL A 189 -5.10 -15.58 26.97
C VAL A 189 -3.70 -16.15 27.07
N ARG A 190 -3.59 -17.38 27.57
CA ARG A 190 -2.33 -18.08 27.75
C ARG A 190 -2.08 -19.07 26.61
N LEU A 191 -0.86 -19.16 26.11
CA LEU A 191 -0.48 -20.18 25.12
C LEU A 191 -0.59 -21.59 25.76
N LYS A 192 -1.28 -22.50 25.07
CA LYS A 192 -1.28 -23.94 25.41
C LYS A 192 0.15 -24.47 25.45
N ALA A 193 0.35 -25.53 26.24
CA ALA A 193 1.58 -26.29 26.18
C ALA A 193 1.86 -26.78 24.75
N GLY A 194 3.07 -26.62 24.26
CA GLY A 194 3.45 -26.98 22.88
C GLY A 194 4.47 -26.02 22.26
N THR A 195 4.75 -26.25 21.00
CA THR A 195 5.64 -25.41 20.21
C THR A 195 4.82 -24.70 19.13
N TRP A 196 4.89 -23.36 19.08
CA TRP A 196 4.04 -22.54 18.24
C TRP A 196 4.87 -21.62 17.33
N ASN A 197 4.44 -21.49 16.07
CA ASN A 197 5.09 -20.63 15.08
C ASN A 197 4.61 -19.20 15.21
N VAL A 198 5.53 -18.28 15.43
CA VAL A 198 5.31 -16.82 15.31
C VAL A 198 5.49 -16.44 13.86
N ARG A 199 4.49 -15.81 13.27
CA ARG A 199 4.44 -15.51 11.84
C ARG A 199 4.48 -14.02 11.57
N LYS A 200 4.99 -13.65 10.40
CA LYS A 200 5.11 -12.26 9.97
C LYS A 200 3.74 -11.59 9.74
N LEU A 201 2.77 -12.35 9.25
CA LEU A 201 1.40 -11.92 8.99
C LEU A 201 0.41 -12.90 9.62
N PRO A 202 -0.84 -12.52 9.90
CA PRO A 202 -1.87 -13.40 10.48
C PRO A 202 -2.43 -14.39 9.44
N SER A 203 -1.57 -15.26 8.92
CA SER A 203 -1.91 -16.30 7.93
C SER A 203 -1.08 -17.56 8.18
N ALA A 204 -1.68 -18.73 7.98
CA ALA A 204 -1.00 -20.02 8.09
C ALA A 204 0.14 -20.19 7.08
N ASP A 205 0.03 -19.54 5.93
CA ASP A 205 1.02 -19.59 4.84
C ASP A 205 2.10 -18.49 4.94
N SER A 206 1.99 -17.63 5.96
CA SER A 206 2.97 -16.56 6.19
C SER A 206 4.28 -17.11 6.74
N THR A 207 5.38 -16.43 6.40
CA THR A 207 6.73 -16.76 6.89
C THR A 207 6.79 -16.89 8.40
N VAL A 208 7.29 -18.01 8.88
CA VAL A 208 7.61 -18.22 10.30
C VAL A 208 8.88 -17.42 10.62
N ILE A 209 8.77 -16.47 11.55
CA ILE A 209 9.90 -15.64 12.00
C ILE A 209 10.55 -16.17 13.27
N LYS A 210 9.80 -16.94 14.07
CA LYS A 210 10.26 -17.52 15.33
C LYS A 210 9.36 -18.67 15.76
N THR A 211 9.89 -19.59 16.53
CA THR A 211 9.15 -20.66 17.22
C THR A 211 9.25 -20.47 18.72
N VAL A 212 8.13 -20.62 19.45
CA VAL A 212 8.06 -20.44 20.90
C VAL A 212 7.44 -21.65 21.59
N LYS A 213 7.89 -21.94 22.80
CA LYS A 213 7.26 -22.94 23.70
C LYS A 213 6.21 -22.25 24.57
N GLY A 214 5.12 -22.95 24.92
CA GLY A 214 3.98 -22.42 25.67
C GLY A 214 4.34 -21.76 27.02
N ASN A 215 3.41 -20.97 27.56
CA ASN A 215 3.41 -20.13 28.77
C ASN A 215 3.69 -18.63 28.58
N ALA A 216 3.28 -18.02 27.46
CA ALA A 216 3.29 -16.57 27.28
C ALA A 216 1.87 -16.00 27.37
N ASP A 217 1.69 -14.81 27.99
CA ASP A 217 0.44 -14.08 27.99
C ASP A 217 0.33 -13.19 26.72
N ILE A 218 -0.82 -13.20 26.07
CA ILE A 218 -1.03 -12.58 24.76
C ILE A 218 -2.38 -11.86 24.59
N ASN A 219 -2.45 -10.88 23.69
CA ASN A 219 -3.65 -10.12 23.35
C ASN A 219 -4.23 -10.55 22.00
N VAL A 220 -5.53 -10.83 21.95
CA VAL A 220 -6.22 -11.46 20.80
C VAL A 220 -6.97 -10.49 19.90
N ALA A 221 -6.86 -10.67 18.57
CA ALA A 221 -7.77 -10.14 17.56
C ALA A 221 -7.89 -11.11 16.35
N ASP A 222 -9.12 -11.48 16.01
CA ASP A 222 -9.51 -12.23 14.79
C ASP A 222 -8.65 -13.42 14.35
N GLY A 223 -8.70 -14.51 15.14
CA GLY A 223 -8.11 -15.82 14.77
C GLY A 223 -6.59 -15.90 14.80
N PHE A 224 -5.90 -14.76 14.92
CA PHE A 224 -4.47 -14.66 15.19
C PHE A 224 -4.20 -13.57 16.22
N VAL A 225 -3.14 -13.75 16.98
CA VAL A 225 -2.78 -12.91 18.10
C VAL A 225 -1.42 -12.30 17.86
N TYR A 226 -1.33 -10.99 17.96
CA TYR A 226 -0.04 -10.30 17.97
C TYR A 226 0.58 -10.36 19.36
N VAL A 227 1.81 -10.84 19.42
CA VAL A 227 2.57 -10.95 20.67
C VAL A 227 3.69 -9.92 20.64
N PRO A 228 3.55 -8.77 21.34
CA PRO A 228 4.53 -7.68 21.29
C PRO A 228 5.94 -8.10 21.71
N SER A 229 6.04 -8.94 22.74
CA SER A 229 7.32 -9.49 23.23
C SER A 229 8.03 -10.40 22.24
N LEU A 230 7.32 -10.89 21.21
CA LEU A 230 7.85 -11.78 20.19
C LEU A 230 7.91 -11.11 18.81
N GLY A 231 7.33 -9.90 18.67
CA GLY A 231 7.31 -9.14 17.42
C GLY A 231 6.52 -9.82 16.29
N GLY A 232 5.51 -10.65 16.58
CA GLY A 232 4.82 -11.42 15.56
C GLY A 232 3.46 -11.99 15.98
N TRP A 233 2.84 -12.75 15.09
CA TRP A 233 1.50 -13.30 15.23
C TRP A 233 1.50 -14.80 15.51
N VAL A 234 0.58 -15.27 16.38
CA VAL A 234 0.32 -16.68 16.69
C VAL A 234 -1.13 -17.00 16.35
N SER A 235 -1.40 -18.25 15.92
CA SER A 235 -2.79 -18.70 15.70
C SER A 235 -3.58 -18.76 17.00
N GLU A 236 -4.85 -18.34 16.98
CA GLU A 236 -5.75 -18.43 18.12
C GLU A 236 -5.95 -19.87 18.63
N LYS A 237 -5.78 -20.85 17.76
CA LYS A 237 -5.78 -22.29 18.13
C LYS A 237 -4.66 -22.67 19.13
N ALA A 238 -3.65 -21.81 19.26
CA ALA A 238 -2.55 -21.98 20.20
C ALA A 238 -2.89 -21.52 21.64
N LEU A 239 -4.07 -20.93 21.85
CA LEU A 239 -4.48 -20.35 23.12
C LEU A 239 -5.13 -21.41 24.01
N GLU A 240 -4.88 -21.30 25.31
CA GLU A 240 -5.65 -22.03 26.33
C GLU A 240 -7.00 -21.33 26.50
N GLY A 241 -8.10 -22.08 26.49
CA GLY A 241 -9.46 -21.60 26.69
C GLY A 241 -9.75 -21.15 28.12
#